data_5ed7714359f8dfe8f91977e76ec1c2e6
#
_entry.id   5ed7714359f8dfe8f91977e76ec1c2e6
#
_cell.length_a   1.000
_cell.length_b   1.000
_cell.length_c   1.000
_cell.angle_alpha   90.00
_cell.angle_beta   90.00
_cell.angle_gamma   90.00
#
_symmetry.space_group_name_H-M   'P 1'
#
loop_
_entity.id
_entity.type
_entity.pdbx_description
1 polymer ?
#
loop_
_entity_poly.entity_id
_entity_poly.type
_entity_poly.pdbx_seq_one_letter_code
_entity_poly.pdbx_strand_id
1 'polypeptide(L)'
;MQHLPLLRRYARALSGNQASGDAYVSATLESLIASPRLLEAGPNQRVALYRLFTKIWNSVEVNGKGDAAVANLPPEHHLAQITPHPRQAFLLVALEGFSEEDAARIIDCDLATLRGLVEQSGRELAAEIATDVLIIEDETFIAMDIEALVESLGHRVIGVARTHAEAVALARKKRPGLILADIQLADGSSGLDAVNELLGSFEVPVIFITAYPERFLTGQRPEPAFLIAKPFQLAVVSAVASQALFFGRKAHQHERQATA
;
A
#
# COMPACT_ATOMS: atom_id res chain seq x y z
N MET A 1 15.64 4.27 -14.88
CA MET A 1 15.53 4.18 -13.41
C MET A 1 14.43 5.07 -12.80
N GLN A 2 13.81 5.93 -13.61
CA GLN A 2 12.82 6.92 -13.14
C GLN A 2 11.53 6.30 -12.55
N HIS A 3 11.20 5.03 -12.85
CA HIS A 3 10.00 4.34 -12.34
C HIS A 3 10.25 3.47 -11.10
N LEU A 4 11.50 3.34 -10.63
CA LEU A 4 11.84 2.48 -9.50
C LEU A 4 11.20 2.90 -8.18
N PRO A 5 11.16 4.19 -7.80
CA PRO A 5 10.49 4.61 -6.57
C PRO A 5 9.00 4.26 -6.55
N LEU A 6 8.31 4.42 -7.70
CA LEU A 6 6.90 4.07 -7.83
C LEU A 6 6.68 2.56 -7.77
N LEU A 7 7.55 1.77 -8.42
CA LEU A 7 7.47 0.31 -8.33
C LEU A 7 7.68 -0.18 -6.89
N ARG A 8 8.60 0.44 -6.13
CA ARG A 8 8.80 0.12 -4.70
C ARG A 8 7.57 0.44 -3.87
N ARG A 9 6.93 1.60 -4.11
CA ARG A 9 5.66 1.96 -3.47
C ARG A 9 4.59 0.91 -3.74
N TYR A 10 4.40 0.53 -5.01
CA TYR A 10 3.43 -0.49 -5.43
C TYR A 10 3.72 -1.85 -4.78
N ALA A 11 4.97 -2.30 -4.82
CA ALA A 11 5.40 -3.56 -4.22
C ALA A 11 5.13 -3.62 -2.71
N ARG A 12 5.36 -2.51 -2.00
CA ARG A 12 5.06 -2.39 -0.56
C ARG A 12 3.57 -2.37 -0.28
N ALA A 13 2.79 -1.64 -1.09
CA ALA A 13 1.33 -1.67 -0.99
C ALA A 13 0.78 -3.08 -1.22
N LEU A 14 1.37 -3.87 -2.13
CA LEU A 14 1.01 -5.27 -2.36
C LEU A 14 1.39 -6.19 -1.22
N SER A 15 2.56 -6.01 -0.63
CA SER A 15 3.11 -6.91 0.41
C SER A 15 2.73 -6.50 1.85
N GLY A 16 2.29 -5.25 2.05
CA GLY A 16 1.99 -4.70 3.37
C GLY A 16 3.22 -4.33 4.20
N ASN A 17 4.45 -4.56 3.70
CA ASN A 17 5.67 -4.19 4.41
C ASN A 17 6.84 -3.90 3.46
N GLN A 18 7.84 -3.17 3.98
CA GLN A 18 9.00 -2.77 3.21
C GLN A 18 9.90 -3.95 2.80
N ALA A 19 10.17 -4.87 3.71
CA ALA A 19 11.13 -5.94 3.48
C ALA A 19 10.71 -6.85 2.32
N SER A 20 9.46 -7.31 2.33
CA SER A 20 8.89 -8.13 1.26
C SER A 20 8.78 -7.36 -0.05
N GLY A 21 8.25 -6.12 -0.02
CA GLY A 21 8.12 -5.29 -1.22
C GLY A 21 9.48 -5.07 -1.90
N ASP A 22 10.51 -4.70 -1.13
CA ASP A 22 11.85 -4.46 -1.67
C ASP A 22 12.51 -5.76 -2.18
N ALA A 23 12.24 -6.92 -1.58
CA ALA A 23 12.75 -8.22 -2.06
C ALA A 23 12.20 -8.56 -3.47
N TYR A 24 10.91 -8.37 -3.71
CA TYR A 24 10.32 -8.58 -5.04
C TYR A 24 10.85 -7.59 -6.08
N VAL A 25 11.09 -6.32 -5.68
CA VAL A 25 11.71 -5.35 -6.56
C VAL A 25 13.15 -5.76 -6.90
N SER A 26 13.93 -6.24 -5.93
CA SER A 26 15.28 -6.76 -6.16
C SER A 26 15.28 -7.93 -7.16
N ALA A 27 14.40 -8.91 -6.97
CA ALA A 27 14.24 -10.04 -7.92
C ALA A 27 13.88 -9.56 -9.34
N THR A 28 13.03 -8.51 -9.43
CA THR A 28 12.68 -7.90 -10.72
C THR A 28 13.90 -7.26 -11.39
N LEU A 29 14.72 -6.53 -10.64
CA LEU A 29 15.94 -5.90 -11.14
C LEU A 29 16.99 -6.93 -11.54
N GLU A 30 17.17 -8.01 -10.79
CA GLU A 30 18.07 -9.12 -11.12
C GLU A 30 17.66 -9.78 -12.44
N SER A 31 16.35 -9.99 -12.66
CA SER A 31 15.82 -10.53 -13.91
C SER A 31 16.09 -9.57 -15.09
N LEU A 32 16.02 -8.25 -14.87
CA LEU A 32 16.34 -7.25 -15.89
C LEU A 32 17.85 -7.17 -16.20
N ILE A 33 18.71 -7.35 -15.19
CA ILE A 33 20.16 -7.41 -15.39
C ILE A 33 20.51 -8.63 -16.23
N ALA A 34 19.90 -9.78 -15.95
CA ALA A 34 20.10 -11.02 -16.70
C ALA A 34 19.55 -10.93 -18.15
N SER A 35 18.46 -10.19 -18.35
CA SER A 35 17.77 -10.09 -19.64
C SER A 35 17.21 -8.69 -19.92
N PRO A 36 18.02 -7.69 -20.29
CA PRO A 36 17.58 -6.30 -20.48
C PRO A 36 16.47 -6.11 -21.52
N ARG A 37 16.36 -7.03 -22.50
CA ARG A 37 15.30 -7.02 -23.54
C ARG A 37 13.89 -7.18 -22.97
N LEU A 38 13.74 -7.59 -21.72
CA LEU A 38 12.42 -7.69 -21.06
C LEU A 38 11.72 -6.32 -20.95
N LEU A 39 12.45 -5.21 -20.96
CA LEU A 39 11.87 -3.87 -20.99
C LEU A 39 11.35 -3.45 -22.38
N GLU A 40 11.70 -4.17 -23.44
CA GLU A 40 11.23 -3.91 -24.80
C GLU A 40 9.87 -4.57 -25.08
N ALA A 41 9.38 -5.42 -24.17
CA ALA A 41 8.19 -6.26 -24.34
C ALA A 41 6.85 -5.54 -24.06
N GLY A 42 6.81 -4.20 -24.06
CA GLY A 42 5.60 -3.42 -23.76
C GLY A 42 5.50 -2.14 -24.56
N PRO A 43 4.34 -1.45 -24.51
CA PRO A 43 4.13 -0.18 -25.21
C PRO A 43 5.04 0.93 -24.69
N ASN A 44 5.45 0.84 -23.43
CA ASN A 44 6.43 1.72 -22.79
C ASN A 44 7.18 0.96 -21.67
N GLN A 45 8.32 1.51 -21.26
CA GLN A 45 9.17 0.89 -20.25
C GLN A 45 8.49 0.71 -18.88
N ARG A 46 7.58 1.60 -18.50
CA ARG A 46 6.84 1.50 -17.24
C ARG A 46 5.93 0.28 -17.24
N VAL A 47 5.14 0.10 -18.30
CA VAL A 47 4.25 -1.08 -18.45
C VAL A 47 5.07 -2.37 -18.48
N ALA A 48 6.18 -2.43 -19.22
CA ALA A 48 7.04 -3.61 -19.27
C ALA A 48 7.62 -3.96 -17.89
N LEU A 49 8.07 -2.95 -17.13
CA LEU A 49 8.61 -3.12 -15.78
C LEU A 49 7.57 -3.69 -14.82
N TYR A 50 6.36 -3.11 -14.80
CA TYR A 50 5.28 -3.58 -13.91
C TYR A 50 4.76 -4.96 -14.33
N ARG A 51 4.71 -5.25 -15.64
CA ARG A 51 4.36 -6.58 -16.13
C ARG A 51 5.36 -7.65 -15.68
N LEU A 52 6.66 -7.36 -15.77
CA LEU A 52 7.69 -8.26 -15.27
C LEU A 52 7.56 -8.48 -13.77
N PHE A 53 7.39 -7.39 -13.01
CA PHE A 53 7.17 -7.46 -11.57
C PHE A 53 5.96 -8.34 -11.23
N THR A 54 4.82 -8.12 -11.90
CA THR A 54 3.59 -8.89 -11.67
C THR A 54 3.77 -10.38 -12.00
N LYS A 55 4.53 -10.71 -13.02
CA LYS A 55 4.88 -12.12 -13.35
C LYS A 55 5.70 -12.76 -12.23
N ILE A 56 6.70 -12.06 -11.71
CA ILE A 56 7.53 -12.54 -10.60
C ILE A 56 6.67 -12.66 -9.33
N TRP A 57 5.86 -11.67 -9.03
CA TRP A 57 4.93 -11.68 -7.90
C TRP A 57 4.02 -12.90 -7.94
N ASN A 58 3.35 -13.15 -9.06
CA ASN A 58 2.39 -14.25 -9.23
C ASN A 58 3.07 -15.62 -9.40
N SER A 59 4.34 -15.71 -9.84
CA SER A 59 5.05 -16.97 -10.00
C SER A 59 5.28 -17.68 -8.65
N VAL A 60 5.35 -16.93 -7.57
CA VAL A 60 5.47 -17.46 -6.20
C VAL A 60 4.17 -18.12 -5.74
N GLU A 61 3.01 -17.67 -6.23
CA GLU A 61 1.71 -18.31 -5.95
C GLU A 61 1.60 -19.72 -6.57
N VAL A 62 2.14 -19.88 -7.78
CA VAL A 62 1.96 -21.12 -8.58
C VAL A 62 2.99 -22.19 -8.24
N ASN A 63 4.19 -21.79 -7.84
CA ASN A 63 5.35 -22.65 -7.72
C ASN A 63 5.83 -22.86 -6.28
N GLY A 64 4.98 -23.19 -5.35
CA GLY A 64 5.46 -23.83 -4.10
C GLY A 64 6.42 -25.02 -4.34
N LYS A 65 6.91 -25.17 -5.60
CA LYS A 65 7.94 -26.11 -6.08
C LYS A 65 8.83 -25.40 -7.11
N GLY A 66 9.88 -24.75 -6.63
CA GLY A 66 11.13 -24.67 -7.36
C GLY A 66 11.27 -23.67 -8.50
N ASP A 67 11.66 -22.43 -8.19
CA ASP A 67 12.58 -21.69 -9.06
C ASP A 67 13.60 -20.95 -8.16
N ALA A 68 14.89 -21.07 -8.49
CA ALA A 68 16.01 -20.72 -7.62
C ALA A 68 16.09 -19.20 -7.27
N ALA A 69 15.45 -18.32 -8.04
CA ALA A 69 15.41 -16.87 -7.76
C ALA A 69 14.45 -16.52 -6.61
N VAL A 70 13.45 -17.37 -6.36
CA VAL A 70 12.44 -17.21 -5.30
C VAL A 70 12.81 -17.99 -4.04
N ALA A 71 13.69 -18.99 -4.17
CA ALA A 71 14.15 -19.84 -3.06
C ALA A 71 14.88 -19.06 -1.94
N ASN A 72 15.27 -17.82 -2.18
CA ASN A 72 15.94 -16.96 -1.21
C ASN A 72 15.00 -16.08 -0.35
N LEU A 73 13.67 -16.15 -0.56
CA LEU A 73 12.73 -15.48 0.32
C LEU A 73 12.41 -16.40 1.51
N PRO A 74 12.39 -15.88 2.76
CA PRO A 74 12.05 -16.69 3.93
C PRO A 74 10.67 -17.37 3.79
N PRO A 75 10.51 -18.63 4.20
CA PRO A 75 9.26 -19.42 4.02
C PRO A 75 8.00 -18.76 4.58
N GLU A 76 8.15 -17.95 5.61
CA GLU A 76 7.09 -17.18 6.26
C GLU A 76 6.48 -16.08 5.38
N HIS A 77 7.13 -15.73 4.27
CA HIS A 77 6.64 -14.70 3.33
C HIS A 77 5.82 -15.28 2.16
N HIS A 78 5.73 -16.63 2.03
CA HIS A 78 5.28 -17.25 0.78
C HIS A 78 3.77 -17.47 0.63
N LEU A 79 2.95 -17.56 1.66
CA LEU A 79 1.57 -18.03 1.47
C LEU A 79 0.47 -17.19 2.17
N ALA A 80 0.79 -16.46 3.24
CA ALA A 80 -0.23 -15.80 4.04
C ALA A 80 -0.53 -14.34 3.63
N GLN A 81 0.31 -13.74 2.76
CA GLN A 81 0.32 -12.29 2.52
C GLN A 81 0.13 -11.88 1.05
N ILE A 82 -0.23 -12.81 0.16
CA ILE A 82 -0.41 -12.47 -1.26
C ILE A 82 -1.70 -11.68 -1.45
N THR A 83 -1.56 -10.52 -2.06
CA THR A 83 -2.69 -9.65 -2.40
C THR A 83 -3.50 -10.25 -3.54
N PRO A 84 -4.81 -10.49 -3.38
CA PRO A 84 -5.67 -11.04 -4.42
C PRO A 84 -5.63 -10.25 -5.73
N HIS A 85 -5.80 -10.93 -6.86
CA HIS A 85 -5.81 -10.30 -8.20
C HIS A 85 -6.74 -9.06 -8.31
N PRO A 86 -7.97 -9.05 -7.72
CA PRO A 86 -8.80 -7.86 -7.74
C PRO A 86 -8.12 -6.63 -7.13
N ARG A 87 -7.40 -6.81 -6.03
CA ARG A 87 -6.68 -5.70 -5.38
C ARG A 87 -5.45 -5.27 -6.15
N GLN A 88 -4.75 -6.21 -6.83
CA GLN A 88 -3.64 -5.86 -7.74
C GLN A 88 -4.15 -4.98 -8.88
N ALA A 89 -5.25 -5.38 -9.54
CA ALA A 89 -5.90 -4.62 -10.60
C ALA A 89 -6.30 -3.22 -10.13
N PHE A 90 -6.95 -3.14 -8.98
CA PHE A 90 -7.40 -1.88 -8.40
C PHE A 90 -6.24 -0.94 -8.06
N LEU A 91 -5.14 -1.44 -7.47
CA LEU A 91 -3.96 -0.64 -7.15
C LEU A 91 -3.22 -0.14 -8.40
N LEU A 92 -3.16 -0.93 -9.47
CA LEU A 92 -2.57 -0.47 -10.74
C LEU A 92 -3.33 0.74 -11.31
N VAL A 93 -4.66 0.68 -11.29
CA VAL A 93 -5.49 1.77 -11.83
C VAL A 93 -5.51 2.95 -10.86
N ALA A 94 -5.86 2.72 -9.59
CA ALA A 94 -6.12 3.78 -8.62
C ALA A 94 -4.82 4.40 -8.07
N LEU A 95 -3.86 3.59 -7.60
CA LEU A 95 -2.63 4.09 -6.97
C LEU A 95 -1.57 4.49 -7.98
N GLU A 96 -1.38 3.65 -9.01
CA GLU A 96 -0.32 3.88 -10.00
C GLU A 96 -0.78 4.67 -11.22
N GLY A 97 -2.10 4.88 -11.39
CA GLY A 97 -2.65 5.70 -12.47
C GLY A 97 -2.42 5.12 -13.87
N PHE A 98 -2.37 3.80 -14.01
CA PHE A 98 -2.38 3.17 -15.33
C PHE A 98 -3.77 3.26 -15.95
N SER A 99 -3.83 3.38 -17.29
CA SER A 99 -5.08 3.15 -17.99
C SER A 99 -5.56 1.71 -17.81
N GLU A 100 -6.84 1.46 -18.00
CA GLU A 100 -7.39 0.10 -17.92
C GLU A 100 -6.70 -0.84 -18.92
N GLU A 101 -6.40 -0.34 -20.13
CA GLU A 101 -5.69 -1.10 -21.17
C GLU A 101 -4.28 -1.49 -20.74
N ASP A 102 -3.54 -0.57 -20.11
CA ASP A 102 -2.19 -0.84 -19.64
C ASP A 102 -2.20 -1.75 -18.42
N ALA A 103 -3.15 -1.56 -17.49
CA ALA A 103 -3.33 -2.44 -16.34
C ALA A 103 -3.70 -3.88 -16.77
N ALA A 104 -4.56 -4.04 -17.78
CA ALA A 104 -4.90 -5.34 -18.35
C ALA A 104 -3.66 -6.04 -18.96
N ARG A 105 -2.81 -5.29 -19.67
CA ARG A 105 -1.53 -5.80 -20.20
C ARG A 105 -0.56 -6.21 -19.08
N ILE A 106 -0.53 -5.47 -17.98
CA ILE A 106 0.34 -5.75 -16.83
C ILE A 106 -0.07 -7.07 -16.16
N ILE A 107 -1.38 -7.28 -15.94
CA ILE A 107 -1.92 -8.49 -15.29
C ILE A 107 -2.04 -9.67 -16.25
N ASP A 108 -1.89 -9.43 -17.57
CA ASP A 108 -2.03 -10.43 -18.64
C ASP A 108 -3.45 -10.99 -18.77
N CYS A 109 -4.44 -10.09 -18.77
CA CYS A 109 -5.85 -10.40 -18.97
C CYS A 109 -6.49 -9.48 -20.03
N ASP A 110 -7.73 -9.80 -20.44
CA ASP A 110 -8.50 -8.90 -21.28
C ASP A 110 -9.14 -7.76 -20.47
N LEU A 111 -9.63 -6.74 -21.19
CA LEU A 111 -10.18 -5.52 -20.57
C LEU A 111 -11.47 -5.81 -19.77
N ALA A 112 -12.31 -6.77 -20.21
CA ALA A 112 -13.53 -7.14 -19.52
C ALA A 112 -13.21 -7.81 -18.19
N THR A 113 -12.22 -8.71 -18.17
CA THR A 113 -11.69 -9.36 -16.96
C THR A 113 -11.12 -8.33 -16.01
N LEU A 114 -10.30 -7.37 -16.50
CA LEU A 114 -9.76 -6.32 -15.64
C LEU A 114 -10.84 -5.52 -14.95
N ARG A 115 -11.88 -5.07 -15.71
CA ARG A 115 -13.00 -4.31 -15.15
C ARG A 115 -13.74 -5.10 -14.08
N GLY A 116 -13.95 -6.41 -14.32
CA GLY A 116 -14.54 -7.31 -13.33
C GLY A 116 -13.72 -7.40 -12.05
N LEU A 117 -12.38 -7.48 -12.16
CA LEU A 117 -11.47 -7.51 -11.00
C LEU A 117 -11.52 -6.19 -10.21
N VAL A 118 -11.48 -5.04 -10.90
CA VAL A 118 -11.58 -3.72 -10.27
C VAL A 118 -12.91 -3.54 -9.55
N GLU A 119 -14.02 -3.94 -10.18
CA GLU A 119 -15.36 -3.89 -9.59
C GLU A 119 -15.50 -4.83 -8.39
N GLN A 120 -14.93 -6.04 -8.48
CA GLN A 120 -14.90 -6.98 -7.36
C GLN A 120 -14.15 -6.37 -6.17
N SER A 121 -13.00 -5.74 -6.39
CA SER A 121 -12.27 -5.05 -5.33
C SER A 121 -13.10 -3.94 -4.70
N GLY A 122 -13.83 -3.15 -5.52
CA GLY A 122 -14.74 -2.12 -5.02
C GLY A 122 -15.85 -2.68 -4.13
N ARG A 123 -16.43 -3.84 -4.49
CA ARG A 123 -17.43 -4.53 -3.65
C ARG A 123 -16.85 -5.08 -2.35
N GLU A 124 -15.64 -5.62 -2.40
CA GLU A 124 -14.92 -6.09 -1.20
C GLU A 124 -14.63 -4.93 -0.24
N LEU A 125 -14.27 -3.75 -0.78
CA LEU A 125 -14.10 -2.52 -0.02
C LEU A 125 -15.38 -2.12 0.72
N ALA A 126 -16.51 -2.11 0.01
CA ALA A 126 -17.80 -1.73 0.57
C ALA A 126 -18.30 -2.70 1.66
N ALA A 127 -17.80 -3.94 1.65
CA ALA A 127 -18.09 -4.96 2.67
C ALA A 127 -17.12 -4.92 3.86
N GLU A 128 -16.13 -4.03 3.87
CA GLU A 128 -15.18 -3.93 4.99
C GLU A 128 -15.87 -3.45 6.26
N ILE A 129 -15.48 -4.06 7.39
CA ILE A 129 -16.00 -3.69 8.71
C ILE A 129 -15.57 -2.26 9.03
N ALA A 130 -16.53 -1.43 9.43
CA ALA A 130 -16.28 -0.07 9.89
C ALA A 130 -15.16 -0.04 10.95
N THR A 131 -14.18 0.84 10.76
CA THR A 131 -13.08 1.01 11.70
C THR A 131 -12.99 2.45 12.20
N ASP A 132 -12.32 2.65 13.33
CA ASP A 132 -12.04 3.96 13.89
C ASP A 132 -10.77 4.52 13.24
N VAL A 133 -10.83 5.73 12.69
CA VAL A 133 -9.74 6.36 11.95
C VAL A 133 -9.27 7.62 12.67
N LEU A 134 -7.96 7.72 12.91
CA LEU A 134 -7.31 8.94 13.34
C LEU A 134 -6.70 9.63 12.11
N ILE A 135 -7.00 10.91 11.92
CA ILE A 135 -6.41 11.75 10.88
C ILE A 135 -5.40 12.68 11.53
N ILE A 136 -4.19 12.77 11.01
CA ILE A 136 -3.13 13.70 11.41
C ILE A 136 -2.86 14.61 10.20
N GLU A 137 -3.43 15.80 10.19
CA GLU A 137 -3.39 16.75 9.08
C GLU A 137 -3.68 18.16 9.58
N ASP A 138 -2.81 19.11 9.35
CA ASP A 138 -2.96 20.49 9.81
C ASP A 138 -3.69 21.37 8.81
N GLU A 139 -3.67 21.03 7.52
CA GLU A 139 -4.39 21.74 6.48
C GLU A 139 -5.90 21.43 6.56
N THR A 140 -6.68 22.41 7.01
CA THR A 140 -8.11 22.24 7.31
C THR A 140 -8.90 21.67 6.13
N PHE A 141 -8.66 22.14 4.90
CA PHE A 141 -9.41 21.68 3.72
C PHE A 141 -9.05 20.23 3.35
N ILE A 142 -7.77 19.86 3.43
CA ILE A 142 -7.32 18.51 3.17
C ILE A 142 -7.88 17.55 4.23
N ALA A 143 -7.84 17.94 5.50
CA ALA A 143 -8.42 17.17 6.59
C ALA A 143 -9.92 16.91 6.39
N MET A 144 -10.69 17.93 5.98
CA MET A 144 -12.12 17.80 5.68
C MET A 144 -12.40 16.86 4.50
N ASP A 145 -11.59 16.93 3.45
CA ASP A 145 -11.73 16.03 2.29
C ASP A 145 -11.44 14.57 2.68
N ILE A 146 -10.40 14.35 3.48
CA ILE A 146 -10.05 13.00 4.00
C ILE A 146 -11.16 12.50 4.94
N GLU A 147 -11.67 13.35 5.85
CA GLU A 147 -12.74 13.00 6.78
C GLU A 147 -14.02 12.57 6.03
N ALA A 148 -14.49 13.40 5.09
CA ALA A 148 -15.65 13.11 4.27
C ALA A 148 -15.49 11.80 3.48
N LEU A 149 -14.28 11.54 2.95
CA LEU A 149 -13.98 10.29 2.25
C LEU A 149 -14.06 9.09 3.20
N VAL A 150 -13.38 9.15 4.35
CA VAL A 150 -13.33 8.09 5.35
C VAL A 150 -14.75 7.71 5.81
N GLU A 151 -15.59 8.71 6.05
CA GLU A 151 -17.00 8.52 6.43
C GLU A 151 -17.83 7.92 5.27
N SER A 152 -17.58 8.35 4.02
CA SER A 152 -18.26 7.79 2.84
C SER A 152 -17.94 6.31 2.60
N LEU A 153 -16.78 5.84 3.09
CA LEU A 153 -16.38 4.43 3.08
C LEU A 153 -16.96 3.63 4.26
N GLY A 154 -17.75 4.26 5.12
CA GLY A 154 -18.39 3.61 6.27
C GLY A 154 -17.48 3.49 7.50
N HIS A 155 -16.32 4.12 7.50
CA HIS A 155 -15.45 4.22 8.67
C HIS A 155 -15.85 5.40 9.55
N ARG A 156 -15.33 5.47 10.76
CA ARG A 156 -15.63 6.53 11.71
C ARG A 156 -14.37 7.32 12.08
N VAL A 157 -14.35 8.61 11.82
CA VAL A 157 -13.27 9.49 12.27
C VAL A 157 -13.39 9.73 13.79
N ILE A 158 -12.34 9.38 14.54
CA ILE A 158 -12.29 9.57 16.00
C ILE A 158 -11.68 10.91 16.39
N GLY A 159 -11.06 11.58 15.44
CA GLY A 159 -10.51 12.91 15.59
C GLY A 159 -9.55 13.28 14.47
N VAL A 160 -9.36 14.59 14.32
CA VAL A 160 -8.37 15.21 13.44
C VAL A 160 -7.36 15.91 14.34
N ALA A 161 -6.10 15.47 14.28
CA ALA A 161 -4.98 16.06 14.99
C ALA A 161 -4.21 16.98 14.05
N ARG A 162 -3.84 18.16 14.50
CA ARG A 162 -3.05 19.13 13.73
C ARG A 162 -1.61 19.20 14.17
N THR A 163 -1.29 18.54 15.29
CA THR A 163 0.04 18.49 15.89
C THR A 163 0.35 17.10 16.39
N HIS A 164 1.63 16.81 16.62
CA HIS A 164 2.08 15.58 17.27
C HIS A 164 1.37 15.34 18.60
N ALA A 165 1.33 16.37 19.46
CA ALA A 165 0.75 16.24 20.80
C ALA A 165 -0.75 15.90 20.76
N GLU A 166 -1.50 16.52 19.85
CA GLU A 166 -2.93 16.23 19.65
C GLU A 166 -3.13 14.79 19.16
N ALA A 167 -2.30 14.31 18.23
CA ALA A 167 -2.38 12.94 17.70
C ALA A 167 -2.21 11.91 18.82
N VAL A 168 -1.17 12.08 19.65
CA VAL A 168 -0.92 11.20 20.79
C VAL A 168 -2.05 11.26 21.82
N ALA A 169 -2.57 12.45 22.12
CA ALA A 169 -3.68 12.61 23.08
C ALA A 169 -4.97 11.94 22.58
N LEU A 170 -5.32 12.09 21.29
CA LEU A 170 -6.50 11.46 20.69
C LEU A 170 -6.38 9.94 20.67
N ALA A 171 -5.22 9.40 20.25
CA ALA A 171 -4.99 7.96 20.19
C ALA A 171 -5.01 7.28 21.58
N ARG A 172 -4.51 7.99 22.61
CA ARG A 172 -4.59 7.52 24.01
C ARG A 172 -6.02 7.49 24.54
N LYS A 173 -6.85 8.46 24.13
CA LYS A 173 -8.28 8.52 24.53
C LYS A 173 -9.08 7.41 23.87
N LYS A 174 -8.79 7.11 22.61
CA LYS A 174 -9.43 6.05 21.82
C LYS A 174 -8.44 5.50 20.81
N ARG A 175 -8.10 4.20 20.95
CA ARG A 175 -7.19 3.52 20.02
C ARG A 175 -7.80 3.46 18.62
N PRO A 176 -7.11 4.01 17.58
CA PRO A 176 -7.57 3.90 16.20
C PRO A 176 -7.31 2.50 15.64
N GLY A 177 -8.11 2.10 14.64
CA GLY A 177 -7.87 0.91 13.82
C GLY A 177 -7.18 1.23 12.50
N LEU A 178 -7.02 2.54 12.17
CA LEU A 178 -6.28 3.06 11.03
C LEU A 178 -5.80 4.48 11.33
N ILE A 179 -4.59 4.83 10.91
CA ILE A 179 -4.05 6.19 10.96
C ILE A 179 -3.79 6.68 9.54
N LEU A 180 -4.30 7.88 9.21
CA LEU A 180 -3.94 8.65 8.02
C LEU A 180 -3.13 9.84 8.48
N ALA A 181 -1.88 9.98 8.05
CA ALA A 181 -0.97 11.00 8.60
C ALA A 181 -0.25 11.77 7.50
N ASP A 182 -0.36 13.11 7.52
CA ASP A 182 0.65 13.93 6.88
C ASP A 182 1.98 13.80 7.64
N ILE A 183 3.05 13.81 6.91
CA ILE A 183 4.40 13.70 7.47
C ILE A 183 4.87 15.05 8.02
N GLN A 184 4.51 16.16 7.35
CA GLN A 184 4.93 17.50 7.71
C GLN A 184 3.75 18.33 8.21
N LEU A 185 3.84 18.84 9.42
CA LEU A 185 2.81 19.68 10.03
C LEU A 185 3.30 21.14 10.14
N ALA A 186 2.36 22.10 10.03
CA ALA A 186 2.68 23.53 9.95
C ALA A 186 3.32 24.11 11.21
N ASP A 187 3.08 23.50 12.38
CA ASP A 187 3.70 23.90 13.65
C ASP A 187 5.18 23.47 13.77
N GLY A 188 5.72 22.82 12.72
CA GLY A 188 7.07 22.27 12.69
C GLY A 188 7.20 20.91 13.38
N SER A 189 6.12 20.36 13.95
CA SER A 189 6.10 18.98 14.41
C SER A 189 6.00 18.00 13.24
N SER A 190 6.26 16.73 13.49
CA SER A 190 6.26 15.69 12.49
C SER A 190 5.15 14.67 12.77
N GLY A 191 4.28 14.46 11.77
CA GLY A 191 3.32 13.36 11.83
C GLY A 191 4.01 11.99 11.83
N LEU A 192 5.19 11.88 11.21
CA LEU A 192 6.00 10.66 11.27
C LEU A 192 6.46 10.35 12.70
N ASP A 193 6.91 11.38 13.46
CA ASP A 193 7.32 11.20 14.85
C ASP A 193 6.13 10.85 15.75
N ALA A 194 4.97 11.48 15.51
CA ALA A 194 3.73 11.12 16.21
C ALA A 194 3.36 9.66 15.98
N VAL A 195 3.40 9.20 14.73
CA VAL A 195 3.13 7.81 14.37
C VAL A 195 4.13 6.85 15.01
N ASN A 196 5.44 7.17 14.99
CA ASN A 196 6.46 6.34 15.61
C ASN A 196 6.26 6.20 17.13
N GLU A 197 5.86 7.28 17.83
CA GLU A 197 5.50 7.21 19.25
C GLU A 197 4.29 6.28 19.48
N LEU A 198 3.25 6.39 18.63
CA LEU A 198 2.06 5.58 18.74
C LEU A 198 2.34 4.10 18.45
N LEU A 199 3.12 3.78 17.42
CA LEU A 199 3.52 2.41 17.08
C LEU A 199 4.41 1.76 18.15
N GLY A 200 5.10 2.55 18.96
CA GLY A 200 5.79 2.05 20.17
C GLY A 200 4.84 1.55 21.27
N SER A 201 3.56 1.92 21.20
CA SER A 201 2.54 1.56 22.21
C SER A 201 1.55 0.50 21.73
N PHE A 202 1.24 0.46 20.44
CA PHE A 202 0.31 -0.50 19.83
C PHE A 202 0.53 -0.60 18.32
N GLU A 203 0.15 -1.75 17.75
CA GLU A 203 0.15 -1.96 16.31
C GLU A 203 -1.12 -1.43 15.67
N VAL A 204 -0.97 -0.69 14.57
CA VAL A 204 -2.07 -0.14 13.78
C VAL A 204 -1.59 0.09 12.34
N PRO A 205 -2.40 -0.20 11.32
CA PRO A 205 -2.08 0.21 9.95
C PRO A 205 -1.94 1.73 9.85
N VAL A 206 -0.91 2.19 9.14
CA VAL A 206 -0.64 3.61 8.91
C VAL A 206 -0.49 3.88 7.43
N ILE A 207 -1.14 4.94 6.97
CA ILE A 207 -0.98 5.49 5.62
C ILE A 207 -0.41 6.89 5.75
N PHE A 208 0.76 7.11 5.18
CA PHE A 208 1.32 8.45 5.10
C PHE A 208 0.86 9.16 3.83
N ILE A 209 0.55 10.45 3.96
CA ILE A 209 0.14 11.33 2.87
C ILE A 209 1.14 12.49 2.83
N THR A 210 1.84 12.72 1.71
CA THR A 210 2.91 13.73 1.66
C THR A 210 3.04 14.37 0.29
N ALA A 211 3.51 15.62 0.26
CA ALA A 211 3.86 16.32 -0.98
C ALA A 211 5.19 15.83 -1.59
N TYR A 212 6.03 15.14 -0.82
CA TYR A 212 7.39 14.74 -1.22
C TYR A 212 7.64 13.24 -1.00
N PRO A 213 6.90 12.35 -1.71
CA PRO A 213 6.99 10.90 -1.49
C PRO A 213 8.40 10.34 -1.77
N GLU A 214 9.16 10.94 -2.69
CA GLU A 214 10.51 10.49 -3.04
C GLU A 214 11.51 10.59 -1.88
N ARG A 215 11.29 11.48 -0.91
CA ARG A 215 12.12 11.60 0.29
C ARG A 215 11.99 10.41 1.23
N PHE A 216 10.90 9.65 1.11
CA PHE A 216 10.57 8.50 1.95
C PHE A 216 10.65 7.17 1.21
N LEU A 217 11.04 7.19 -0.06
CA LEU A 217 11.23 6.01 -0.91
C LEU A 217 12.72 5.85 -1.30
N THR A 218 13.60 6.06 -0.35
CA THR A 218 15.06 6.11 -0.57
C THR A 218 15.74 4.75 -0.56
N GLY A 219 15.10 3.73 0.02
CA GLY A 219 15.70 2.42 0.27
C GLY A 219 16.28 2.26 1.67
N GLN A 220 16.37 3.34 2.44
CA GLN A 220 16.86 3.30 3.82
C GLN A 220 15.71 3.01 4.79
N ARG A 221 15.90 2.06 5.70
CA ARG A 221 14.90 1.72 6.71
C ARG A 221 14.94 2.69 7.90
N PRO A 222 13.81 2.95 8.57
CA PRO A 222 12.46 2.46 8.26
C PRO A 222 11.78 3.32 7.18
N GLU A 223 11.01 2.69 6.31
CA GLU A 223 10.18 3.38 5.32
C GLU A 223 8.72 2.93 5.44
N PRO A 224 7.73 3.82 5.19
CA PRO A 224 6.32 3.48 5.28
C PRO A 224 5.92 2.42 4.26
N ALA A 225 5.07 1.47 4.68
CA ALA A 225 4.48 0.47 3.80
C ALA A 225 3.44 1.09 2.86
N PHE A 226 2.67 2.05 3.37
CA PHE A 226 1.61 2.72 2.63
C PHE A 226 1.89 4.22 2.56
N LEU A 227 2.03 4.74 1.33
CA LEU A 227 2.38 6.13 1.06
C LEU A 227 1.56 6.67 -0.12
N ILE A 228 0.92 7.82 0.08
CA ILE A 228 0.14 8.56 -0.92
C ILE A 228 0.80 9.90 -1.17
N ALA A 229 0.93 10.28 -2.44
CA ALA A 229 1.44 11.59 -2.83
C ALA A 229 0.32 12.64 -2.88
N LYS A 230 0.58 13.83 -2.35
CA LYS A 230 -0.27 15.03 -2.58
C LYS A 230 0.12 15.67 -3.94
N PRO A 231 -0.83 16.17 -4.74
CA PRO A 231 -2.28 16.08 -4.56
C PRO A 231 -2.78 14.65 -4.87
N PHE A 232 -3.75 14.16 -4.13
CA PHE A 232 -4.31 12.82 -4.29
C PHE A 232 -5.74 12.85 -4.84
N GLN A 233 -6.14 11.75 -5.47
CA GLN A 233 -7.53 11.48 -5.80
C GLN A 233 -8.16 10.66 -4.68
N LEU A 234 -9.46 10.86 -4.40
CA LEU A 234 -10.18 10.12 -3.38
C LEU A 234 -10.12 8.60 -3.60
N ALA A 235 -10.15 8.16 -4.86
CA ALA A 235 -10.00 6.74 -5.21
C ALA A 235 -8.67 6.14 -4.76
N VAL A 236 -7.58 6.91 -4.78
CA VAL A 236 -6.25 6.47 -4.30
C VAL A 236 -6.28 6.21 -2.80
N VAL A 237 -6.83 7.16 -2.03
CA VAL A 237 -6.93 7.03 -0.56
C VAL A 237 -7.78 5.82 -0.20
N SER A 238 -8.93 5.64 -0.88
CA SER A 238 -9.80 4.48 -0.72
C SER A 238 -9.07 3.16 -0.97
N ALA A 239 -8.34 3.07 -2.10
CA ALA A 239 -7.60 1.87 -2.48
C ALA A 239 -6.55 1.49 -1.44
N VAL A 240 -5.77 2.48 -1.01
CA VAL A 240 -4.68 2.26 -0.05
C VAL A 240 -5.21 1.97 1.34
N ALA A 241 -6.31 2.63 1.76
CA ALA A 241 -6.97 2.37 3.05
C ALA A 241 -7.47 0.92 3.14
N SER A 242 -8.17 0.45 2.10
CA SER A 242 -8.58 -0.95 2.01
C SER A 242 -7.41 -1.92 2.09
N GLN A 243 -6.34 -1.64 1.38
CA GLN A 243 -5.15 -2.50 1.39
C GLN A 243 -4.48 -2.53 2.77
N ALA A 244 -4.36 -1.38 3.43
CA ALA A 244 -3.79 -1.28 4.78
C ALA A 244 -4.63 -2.06 5.81
N LEU A 245 -5.96 -1.92 5.75
CA LEU A 245 -6.88 -2.65 6.63
C LEU A 245 -6.89 -4.15 6.37
N PHE A 246 -6.73 -4.58 5.11
CA PHE A 246 -6.59 -5.99 4.76
C PHE A 246 -5.39 -6.64 5.45
N PHE A 247 -4.22 -5.99 5.44
CA PHE A 247 -3.03 -6.50 6.13
C PHE A 247 -3.16 -6.43 7.64
N GLY A 248 -3.70 -5.34 8.18
CA GLY A 248 -3.93 -5.21 9.63
C GLY A 248 -4.79 -6.34 10.19
N ARG A 249 -5.85 -6.73 9.49
CA ARG A 249 -6.71 -7.87 9.89
C ARG A 249 -5.99 -9.21 9.83
N LYS A 250 -5.20 -9.46 8.79
CA LYS A 250 -4.43 -10.70 8.67
C LYS A 250 -3.41 -10.85 9.81
N ALA A 251 -2.70 -9.78 10.16
CA ALA A 251 -1.77 -9.80 11.29
C ALA A 251 -2.47 -10.21 12.59
N HIS A 252 -3.58 -9.58 12.93
CA HIS A 252 -4.36 -9.93 14.14
C HIS A 252 -4.96 -11.34 14.14
N GLN A 253 -5.29 -11.91 12.97
CA GLN A 253 -5.79 -13.29 12.89
C GLN A 253 -4.69 -14.31 13.18
N HIS A 254 -3.46 -14.05 12.71
CA HIS A 254 -2.30 -14.93 12.96
C HIS A 254 -1.90 -14.93 14.45
N GLU A 255 -1.92 -13.76 15.11
CA GLU A 255 -1.63 -13.67 16.53
C GLU A 255 -2.64 -14.48 17.38
N ARG A 256 -3.93 -14.43 17.03
CA ARG A 256 -4.98 -15.21 17.73
C ARG A 256 -4.83 -16.71 17.52
N GLN A 257 -4.34 -17.15 16.34
CA GLN A 257 -4.11 -18.57 16.05
C GLN A 257 -2.83 -19.10 16.70
N ALA A 258 -1.82 -18.25 16.90
CA ALA A 258 -0.57 -18.62 17.55
C ALA A 258 -0.68 -18.70 19.09
N THR A 259 -1.74 -18.08 19.67
CA THR A 259 -2.01 -18.07 21.11
C THR A 259 -3.12 -19.03 21.53
N ALA A 260 -3.73 -19.75 20.61
CA ALA A 260 -4.76 -20.78 20.87
C ALA A 260 -4.22 -22.18 20.68
#